data_e2edd7975ce0a4d252c58c75c1326580
#
_entry.id   e2edd7975ce0a4d252c58c75c1326580
#
_cell.length_a   1.000
_cell.length_b   1.000
_cell.length_c   1.000
_cell.angle_alpha   90.00
_cell.angle_beta   90.00
_cell.angle_gamma   90.00
#
_symmetry.space_group_name_H-M   'P 1'
#
loop_
_entity.id
_entity.type
_entity.pdbx_description
1 polymer ?
#
loop_
_entity_poly.entity_id
_entity_poly.type
_entity_poly.pdbx_seq_one_letter_code
_entity_poly.pdbx_strand_id
1 'polypeptide(L)'
;MKYLLHIGANKTGTSSIQTMLAANAPALAKAGWVYPDFHRRHAAHHDLALAIKGHPGAGLPEGWRGRLARLTAAPDRRFVFSSEVLFRLVPPAKVARFFPPGQTRVVLYLRDHLGYMLSWYAQAVQGRNVTCSFEDYVQIFHQPLAQYLAGWEEVYGRDSLVLRSFSRAALAGGDVRRDFIGLIEGCDAADFDLSAAESNPSISGNLLFFKKALNAYMTAAEARTDPIPDEFGRLAALKDSFRGRFAATKAEVDLVRRTFAADRTALMRRGLRFEPMPEAVAGHASPDPDTLTEDMRLIKHVALETQMTFLTHAARWQDWHSL
;
A
#
# COMPACT_ATOMS: atom_id res chain seq x y z
N MET A 1 -23.78 11.04 -10.85
CA MET A 1 -22.55 11.06 -10.04
C MET A 1 -21.39 11.50 -10.90
N LYS A 2 -20.56 12.44 -10.43
CA LYS A 2 -19.48 13.05 -11.21
C LYS A 2 -18.10 12.48 -10.87
N TYR A 3 -17.90 12.10 -9.61
CA TYR A 3 -16.60 11.64 -9.13
C TYR A 3 -16.67 10.24 -8.52
N LEU A 4 -15.73 9.39 -8.90
CA LEU A 4 -15.39 8.15 -8.22
C LEU A 4 -14.02 8.37 -7.55
N LEU A 5 -13.99 8.42 -6.24
CA LEU A 5 -12.80 8.71 -5.47
C LEU A 5 -12.30 7.45 -4.75
N HIS A 6 -11.25 6.84 -5.26
CA HIS A 6 -10.59 5.71 -4.62
C HIS A 6 -9.57 6.22 -3.60
N ILE A 7 -9.85 5.99 -2.32
CA ILE A 7 -9.05 6.52 -1.22
C ILE A 7 -8.05 5.52 -0.61
N GLY A 8 -7.95 4.32 -1.13
CA GLY A 8 -7.08 3.25 -0.61
C GLY A 8 -7.85 2.39 0.39
N ALA A 9 -7.37 1.70 1.39
CA ALA A 9 -6.17 1.88 2.18
C ALA A 9 -4.89 1.37 1.50
N ASN A 10 -3.75 1.65 2.14
CA ASN A 10 -2.49 1.05 1.72
C ASN A 10 -2.56 -0.48 1.84
N LYS A 11 -1.79 -1.22 1.03
CA LYS A 11 -1.69 -2.70 1.06
C LYS A 11 -2.99 -3.44 0.69
N THR A 12 -3.83 -2.78 -0.10
CA THR A 12 -5.08 -3.33 -0.67
C THR A 12 -5.10 -3.28 -2.19
N GLY A 13 -3.96 -3.47 -2.84
CA GLY A 13 -3.85 -3.50 -4.31
C GLY A 13 -4.03 -2.13 -4.98
N THR A 14 -3.80 -1.03 -4.26
CA THR A 14 -3.96 0.34 -4.78
C THR A 14 -3.13 0.58 -6.03
N SER A 15 -1.87 0.14 -6.04
CA SER A 15 -0.97 0.28 -7.21
C SER A 15 -1.54 -0.43 -8.45
N SER A 16 -2.09 -1.64 -8.28
CA SER A 16 -2.69 -2.40 -9.38
C SER A 16 -3.91 -1.70 -9.98
N ILE A 17 -4.78 -1.15 -9.11
CA ILE A 17 -5.93 -0.34 -9.55
C ILE A 17 -5.43 0.90 -10.30
N GLN A 18 -4.46 1.61 -9.77
CA GLN A 18 -3.93 2.85 -10.34
C GLN A 18 -3.26 2.60 -11.71
N THR A 19 -2.42 1.56 -11.80
CA THR A 19 -1.76 1.19 -13.06
C THR A 19 -2.78 0.74 -14.10
N MET A 20 -3.77 -0.07 -13.71
CA MET A 20 -4.85 -0.48 -14.58
C MET A 20 -5.64 0.72 -15.12
N LEU A 21 -6.04 1.66 -14.24
CA LEU A 21 -6.76 2.87 -14.66
C LEU A 21 -5.94 3.74 -15.63
N ALA A 22 -4.63 3.87 -15.36
CA ALA A 22 -3.74 4.67 -16.20
C ALA A 22 -3.53 4.04 -17.59
N ALA A 23 -3.43 2.70 -17.66
CA ALA A 23 -3.22 1.97 -18.90
C ALA A 23 -4.48 1.91 -19.79
N ASN A 24 -5.67 2.00 -19.19
CA ASN A 24 -6.95 1.77 -19.87
C ASN A 24 -7.76 3.05 -20.10
N ALA A 25 -7.11 4.19 -20.35
CA ALA A 25 -7.80 5.45 -20.62
C ALA A 25 -8.84 5.37 -21.78
N PRO A 26 -8.58 4.65 -22.89
CA PRO A 26 -9.57 4.49 -23.97
C PRO A 26 -10.83 3.73 -23.53
N ALA A 27 -10.71 2.67 -22.74
CA ALA A 27 -11.84 1.91 -22.21
C ALA A 27 -12.69 2.76 -21.26
N LEU A 28 -12.04 3.52 -20.37
CA LEU A 28 -12.73 4.48 -19.50
C LEU A 28 -13.50 5.54 -20.31
N ALA A 29 -12.87 6.09 -21.36
CA ALA A 29 -13.46 7.13 -22.20
C ALA A 29 -14.72 6.67 -22.93
N LYS A 30 -14.78 5.41 -23.39
CA LYS A 30 -15.99 4.80 -23.99
C LYS A 30 -17.18 4.82 -23.04
N ALA A 31 -16.94 4.64 -21.73
CA ALA A 31 -17.96 4.69 -20.70
C ALA A 31 -18.19 6.11 -20.13
N GLY A 32 -17.59 7.15 -20.74
CA GLY A 32 -17.72 8.55 -20.30
C GLY A 32 -16.92 8.89 -19.04
N TRP A 33 -15.94 8.06 -18.68
CA TRP A 33 -15.06 8.29 -17.53
C TRP A 33 -13.67 8.77 -17.98
N VAL A 34 -13.03 9.55 -17.12
CA VAL A 34 -11.67 10.03 -17.29
C VAL A 34 -10.87 9.72 -16.03
N TYR A 35 -9.71 9.08 -16.19
CA TYR A 35 -8.67 9.01 -15.19
C TYR A 35 -7.61 10.05 -15.53
N PRO A 36 -7.69 11.27 -14.99
CA PRO A 36 -6.92 12.38 -15.52
C PRO A 36 -5.42 12.21 -15.27
N ASP A 37 -4.62 12.64 -16.23
CA ASP A 37 -3.19 12.84 -16.03
C ASP A 37 -2.96 14.20 -15.35
N PHE A 38 -3.46 14.32 -14.13
CA PHE A 38 -3.35 15.53 -13.33
C PHE A 38 -2.33 15.34 -12.23
N HIS A 39 -1.07 15.65 -12.55
CA HIS A 39 0.06 15.52 -11.62
C HIS A 39 0.08 14.16 -10.91
N ARG A 40 -0.05 13.09 -11.67
CA ARG A 40 0.13 11.74 -11.14
C ARG A 40 1.61 11.51 -10.86
N ARG A 41 1.90 10.93 -9.71
CA ARG A 41 3.19 10.34 -9.43
C ARG A 41 3.08 8.86 -9.77
N HIS A 42 3.82 8.41 -10.80
CA HIS A 42 3.55 7.14 -11.48
C HIS A 42 2.10 7.09 -11.96
N ALA A 43 1.26 6.22 -11.39
CA ALA A 43 -0.14 6.10 -11.76
C ALA A 43 -1.11 6.74 -10.73
N ALA A 44 -0.63 7.27 -9.61
CA ALA A 44 -1.44 7.73 -8.48
C ALA A 44 -1.54 9.25 -8.36
N HIS A 45 -2.66 9.77 -7.86
CA HIS A 45 -2.85 11.20 -7.59
C HIS A 45 -2.33 11.60 -6.18
N HIS A 46 -1.12 11.13 -5.81
CA HIS A 46 -0.55 11.42 -4.50
C HIS A 46 -0.25 12.90 -4.29
N ASP A 47 0.29 13.56 -5.32
CA ASP A 47 0.62 14.99 -5.22
C ASP A 47 -0.63 15.84 -5.06
N LEU A 48 -1.75 15.48 -5.72
CA LEU A 48 -3.03 16.13 -5.50
C LEU A 48 -3.52 15.93 -4.05
N ALA A 49 -3.43 14.71 -3.52
CA ALA A 49 -3.83 14.43 -2.13
C ALA A 49 -2.98 15.21 -1.12
N LEU A 50 -1.67 15.28 -1.32
CA LEU A 50 -0.76 16.06 -0.50
C LEU A 50 -1.05 17.58 -0.59
N ALA A 51 -1.36 18.08 -1.78
CA ALA A 51 -1.75 19.49 -1.98
C ALA A 51 -3.07 19.85 -1.29
N ILE A 52 -4.05 18.97 -1.33
CA ILE A 52 -5.32 19.13 -0.59
C ILE A 52 -5.05 19.15 0.92
N LYS A 53 -4.14 18.32 1.41
CA LYS A 53 -3.69 18.37 2.81
C LYS A 53 -3.05 19.70 3.17
N GLY A 54 -2.39 20.36 2.23
CA GLY A 54 -1.56 21.55 2.43
C GLY A 54 -0.11 21.21 2.75
N HIS A 55 0.38 20.06 2.25
CA HIS A 55 1.78 19.65 2.46
C HIS A 55 2.70 20.44 1.53
N PRO A 56 3.79 21.06 2.03
CA PRO A 56 4.68 21.90 1.23
C PRO A 56 5.41 21.15 0.11
N GLY A 57 5.65 19.85 0.27
CA GLY A 57 6.27 18.98 -0.73
C GLY A 57 5.30 18.35 -1.74
N ALA A 58 4.11 18.92 -1.94
CA ALA A 58 3.09 18.35 -2.83
C ALA A 58 3.45 18.41 -4.32
N GLY A 59 4.48 19.18 -4.72
CA GLY A 59 4.94 19.23 -6.12
C GLY A 59 3.96 19.85 -7.12
N LEU A 60 2.80 20.37 -6.68
CA LEU A 60 1.83 21.01 -7.58
C LEU A 60 2.20 22.47 -7.84
N PRO A 61 2.08 22.91 -9.11
CA PRO A 61 2.36 24.29 -9.47
C PRO A 61 1.30 25.25 -8.91
N GLU A 62 1.67 26.53 -8.82
CA GLU A 62 0.73 27.56 -8.47
C GLU A 62 -0.51 27.53 -9.38
N GLY A 63 -1.69 27.88 -8.85
CA GLY A 63 -2.93 27.85 -9.61
C GLY A 63 -3.51 26.46 -9.88
N TRP A 64 -2.97 25.38 -9.29
CA TRP A 64 -3.46 24.01 -9.48
C TRP A 64 -4.97 23.86 -9.20
N ARG A 65 -5.52 24.61 -8.23
CA ARG A 65 -6.96 24.57 -7.91
C ARG A 65 -7.81 24.99 -9.09
N GLY A 66 -7.45 26.10 -9.75
CA GLY A 66 -8.13 26.58 -10.96
C GLY A 66 -7.98 25.61 -12.13
N ARG A 67 -6.82 24.94 -12.26
CA ARG A 67 -6.62 23.92 -13.30
C ARG A 67 -7.50 22.70 -13.05
N LEU A 68 -7.58 22.23 -11.80
CA LEU A 68 -8.46 21.11 -11.42
C LEU A 68 -9.93 21.47 -11.70
N ALA A 69 -10.35 22.65 -11.29
CA ALA A 69 -11.72 23.13 -11.52
C ALA A 69 -12.05 23.17 -13.04
N ARG A 70 -11.16 23.71 -13.89
CA ARG A 70 -11.34 23.70 -15.34
C ARG A 70 -11.38 22.29 -15.93
N LEU A 71 -10.47 21.41 -15.50
CA LEU A 71 -10.45 20.01 -15.92
C LEU A 71 -11.78 19.31 -15.65
N THR A 72 -12.33 19.54 -14.45
CA THR A 72 -13.55 18.87 -14.01
C THR A 72 -14.83 19.65 -14.35
N ALA A 73 -14.76 20.78 -15.05
CA ALA A 73 -15.93 21.58 -15.45
C ALA A 73 -16.79 20.89 -16.52
N ALA A 74 -16.21 19.96 -17.32
CA ALA A 74 -16.92 19.28 -18.39
C ALA A 74 -18.20 18.58 -17.88
N PRO A 75 -19.40 18.96 -18.36
CA PRO A 75 -20.66 18.47 -17.82
C PRO A 75 -20.89 16.98 -18.11
N ASP A 76 -20.47 16.51 -19.29
CA ASP A 76 -20.73 15.16 -19.81
C ASP A 76 -19.65 14.16 -19.44
N ARG A 77 -18.67 14.55 -18.61
CA ARG A 77 -17.57 13.68 -18.20
C ARG A 77 -17.62 13.38 -16.72
N ARG A 78 -17.32 12.14 -16.38
CA ARG A 78 -17.15 11.63 -15.02
C ARG A 78 -15.68 11.36 -14.77
N PHE A 79 -15.24 11.49 -13.54
CA PHE A 79 -13.81 11.43 -13.21
C PHE A 79 -13.53 10.40 -12.13
N VAL A 80 -12.48 9.62 -12.35
CA VAL A 80 -11.90 8.75 -11.32
C VAL A 80 -10.63 9.42 -10.80
N PHE A 81 -10.49 9.49 -9.49
CA PHE A 81 -9.23 9.86 -8.83
C PHE A 81 -8.84 8.77 -7.84
N SER A 82 -7.53 8.49 -7.72
CA SER A 82 -7.05 7.45 -6.83
C SER A 82 -5.79 7.87 -6.09
N SER A 83 -5.84 7.80 -4.76
CA SER A 83 -4.66 7.95 -3.90
C SER A 83 -4.93 7.38 -2.50
N GLU A 84 -4.12 6.44 -2.05
CA GLU A 84 -4.18 5.91 -0.67
C GLU A 84 -3.70 6.91 0.39
N VAL A 85 -3.07 8.02 -0.03
CA VAL A 85 -2.74 9.15 0.86
C VAL A 85 -4.01 9.79 1.44
N LEU A 86 -5.12 9.75 0.71
CA LEU A 86 -6.38 10.36 1.10
C LEU A 86 -6.94 9.74 2.38
N PHE A 87 -6.96 8.40 2.49
CA PHE A 87 -7.70 7.72 3.56
C PHE A 87 -7.30 8.16 4.97
N ARG A 88 -6.00 8.25 5.23
CA ARG A 88 -5.49 8.49 6.59
C ARG A 88 -4.84 9.85 6.78
N LEU A 89 -4.29 10.42 5.72
CA LEU A 89 -3.42 11.60 5.84
C LEU A 89 -4.13 12.90 5.49
N VAL A 90 -5.28 12.84 4.82
CA VAL A 90 -6.02 14.04 4.41
C VAL A 90 -7.36 14.09 5.11
N PRO A 91 -7.68 15.16 5.88
CA PRO A 91 -8.99 15.31 6.48
C PRO A 91 -10.11 15.30 5.42
N PRO A 92 -11.14 14.45 5.55
CA PRO A 92 -12.23 14.34 4.56
C PRO A 92 -12.91 15.67 4.24
N ALA A 93 -13.06 16.55 5.22
CA ALA A 93 -13.62 17.89 5.02
C ALA A 93 -12.79 18.78 4.06
N LYS A 94 -11.46 18.56 3.99
CA LYS A 94 -10.62 19.27 2.99
C LYS A 94 -10.84 18.68 1.60
N VAL A 95 -11.05 17.38 1.51
CA VAL A 95 -11.31 16.67 0.24
C VAL A 95 -12.66 17.08 -0.34
N ALA A 96 -13.68 17.22 0.50
CA ALA A 96 -15.03 17.62 0.11
C ALA A 96 -15.11 19.00 -0.57
N ARG A 97 -14.12 19.86 -0.37
CA ARG A 97 -14.04 21.17 -1.06
C ARG A 97 -13.76 21.03 -2.57
N PHE A 98 -13.16 19.90 -2.98
CA PHE A 98 -12.80 19.62 -4.37
C PHE A 98 -13.69 18.53 -4.98
N PHE A 99 -14.18 17.64 -4.15
CA PHE A 99 -15.03 16.50 -4.50
C PHE A 99 -16.29 16.54 -3.63
N PRO A 100 -17.31 17.31 -4.02
CA PRO A 100 -18.51 17.54 -3.19
C PRO A 100 -19.24 16.23 -2.87
N PRO A 101 -19.70 16.00 -1.63
CA PRO A 101 -20.35 14.76 -1.20
C PRO A 101 -21.50 14.31 -2.09
N GLY A 102 -22.42 15.21 -2.46
CA GLY A 102 -23.57 14.90 -3.31
C GLY A 102 -23.23 14.49 -4.76
N GLN A 103 -21.97 14.64 -5.18
CA GLN A 103 -21.49 14.28 -6.51
C GLN A 103 -20.42 13.20 -6.51
N THR A 104 -19.99 12.72 -5.34
CA THR A 104 -18.84 11.85 -5.18
C THR A 104 -19.24 10.52 -4.55
N ARG A 105 -18.82 9.41 -5.19
CA ARG A 105 -18.77 8.09 -4.57
C ARG A 105 -17.35 7.81 -4.12
N VAL A 106 -17.19 7.45 -2.86
CA VAL A 106 -15.89 7.11 -2.26
C VAL A 106 -15.75 5.61 -2.22
N VAL A 107 -14.65 5.08 -2.76
CA VAL A 107 -14.34 3.64 -2.76
C VAL A 107 -13.18 3.38 -1.83
N LEU A 108 -13.36 2.43 -0.92
CA LEU A 108 -12.36 2.02 0.05
C LEU A 108 -12.29 0.51 0.14
N TYR A 109 -11.11 -0.05 -0.14
CA TYR A 109 -10.78 -1.44 0.15
C TYR A 109 -10.09 -1.53 1.50
N LEU A 110 -10.59 -2.41 2.37
CA LEU A 110 -9.97 -2.70 3.66
C LEU A 110 -9.59 -4.18 3.76
N ARG A 111 -8.38 -4.41 4.23
CA ARG A 111 -7.84 -5.74 4.48
C ARG A 111 -8.03 -6.11 5.95
N ASP A 112 -8.13 -7.40 6.24
CA ASP A 112 -8.02 -7.92 7.60
C ASP A 112 -6.78 -7.40 8.32
N HIS A 113 -6.91 -7.11 9.62
CA HIS A 113 -5.81 -6.51 10.40
C HIS A 113 -4.54 -7.35 10.40
N LEU A 114 -4.63 -8.70 10.45
CA LEU A 114 -3.45 -9.55 10.41
C LEU A 114 -2.71 -9.38 9.08
N GLY A 115 -3.40 -9.55 7.97
CA GLY A 115 -2.79 -9.37 6.65
C GLY A 115 -2.31 -7.94 6.41
N TYR A 116 -3.01 -6.94 6.98
CA TYR A 116 -2.62 -5.54 6.93
C TYR A 116 -1.32 -5.29 7.69
N MET A 117 -1.21 -5.74 8.94
CA MET A 117 -0.03 -5.53 9.79
C MET A 117 1.20 -6.26 9.26
N LEU A 118 1.06 -7.52 8.82
CA LEU A 118 2.15 -8.28 8.21
C LEU A 118 2.71 -7.56 6.97
N SER A 119 1.82 -7.08 6.11
CA SER A 119 2.21 -6.38 4.88
C SER A 119 2.84 -5.01 5.15
N TRP A 120 2.34 -4.28 6.17
CA TRP A 120 2.89 -3.00 6.58
C TRP A 120 4.26 -3.15 7.24
N TYR A 121 4.43 -4.14 8.10
CA TYR A 121 5.72 -4.41 8.74
C TYR A 121 6.80 -4.71 7.70
N ALA A 122 6.55 -5.65 6.78
CA ALA A 122 7.49 -5.96 5.72
C ALA A 122 7.85 -4.72 4.89
N GLN A 123 6.86 -3.90 4.51
CA GLN A 123 7.11 -2.65 3.79
C GLN A 123 7.87 -1.61 4.64
N ALA A 124 7.58 -1.53 5.93
CA ALA A 124 8.24 -0.58 6.81
C ALA A 124 9.71 -0.96 7.04
N VAL A 125 10.03 -2.25 7.13
CA VAL A 125 11.41 -2.74 7.15
C VAL A 125 12.09 -2.46 5.81
N GLN A 126 11.42 -2.74 4.69
CA GLN A 126 11.99 -2.58 3.34
C GLN A 126 12.20 -1.11 2.96
N GLY A 127 11.22 -0.24 3.20
CA GLY A 127 11.20 1.14 2.74
C GLY A 127 11.48 2.20 3.81
N ARG A 128 11.71 1.81 5.07
CA ARG A 128 11.96 2.69 6.21
C ARG A 128 13.02 2.07 7.12
N ASN A 129 13.49 2.83 8.10
CA ASN A 129 14.49 2.35 9.05
C ASN A 129 13.85 1.63 10.26
N VAL A 130 12.92 0.69 10.01
CA VAL A 130 12.30 -0.10 11.07
C VAL A 130 13.23 -1.25 11.46
N THR A 131 13.52 -1.35 12.76
CA THR A 131 14.43 -2.30 13.38
C THR A 131 13.78 -3.19 14.43
N CYS A 132 12.59 -2.80 14.94
CA CYS A 132 11.89 -3.51 16.01
C CYS A 132 11.32 -4.86 15.54
N SER A 133 10.88 -5.68 16.50
CA SER A 133 10.16 -6.93 16.25
C SER A 133 8.78 -6.67 15.62
N PHE A 134 8.13 -7.71 15.12
CA PHE A 134 6.75 -7.57 14.63
C PHE A 134 5.79 -7.28 15.78
N GLU A 135 6.00 -7.87 16.95
CA GLU A 135 5.20 -7.65 18.15
C GLU A 135 5.27 -6.19 18.61
N ASP A 136 6.48 -5.63 18.70
CA ASP A 136 6.67 -4.21 19.04
C ASP A 136 6.02 -3.31 17.99
N TYR A 137 6.18 -3.68 16.70
CA TYR A 137 5.58 -2.93 15.61
C TYR A 137 4.05 -2.88 15.70
N VAL A 138 3.40 -4.00 16.06
CA VAL A 138 1.94 -4.06 16.26
C VAL A 138 1.49 -3.11 17.37
N GLN A 139 2.29 -2.99 18.46
CA GLN A 139 1.98 -2.11 19.58
C GLN A 139 2.18 -0.64 19.26
N ILE A 140 3.28 -0.31 18.55
CA ILE A 140 3.64 1.08 18.19
C ILE A 140 2.77 1.57 17.03
N PHE A 141 2.54 0.73 16.03
CA PHE A 141 1.83 1.09 14.80
C PHE A 141 0.33 0.75 14.89
N HIS A 142 -0.30 1.20 15.96
CA HIS A 142 -1.74 1.03 16.13
C HIS A 142 -2.52 1.91 15.12
N GLN A 143 -3.32 1.27 14.26
CA GLN A 143 -4.08 1.93 13.20
C GLN A 143 -5.58 1.66 13.37
N PRO A 144 -6.34 2.57 13.97
CA PRO A 144 -7.78 2.43 14.16
C PRO A 144 -8.51 2.74 12.83
N LEU A 145 -8.61 1.74 11.95
CA LEU A 145 -9.18 1.91 10.61
C LEU A 145 -10.65 2.33 10.65
N ALA A 146 -11.41 1.84 11.64
CA ALA A 146 -12.81 2.22 11.83
C ALA A 146 -12.97 3.70 12.22
N GLN A 147 -12.01 4.28 12.95
CA GLN A 147 -12.02 5.70 13.29
C GLN A 147 -11.76 6.58 12.06
N TYR A 148 -10.78 6.19 11.21
CA TYR A 148 -10.56 6.89 9.95
C TYR A 148 -11.79 6.82 9.05
N LEU A 149 -12.40 5.64 8.95
CA LEU A 149 -13.64 5.44 8.18
C LEU A 149 -14.78 6.31 8.70
N ALA A 150 -14.94 6.44 10.02
CA ALA A 150 -15.99 7.28 10.62
C ALA A 150 -15.89 8.74 10.16
N GLY A 151 -14.70 9.30 10.04
CA GLY A 151 -14.52 10.65 9.51
C GLY A 151 -14.96 10.82 8.04
N TRP A 152 -14.81 9.75 7.24
CA TRP A 152 -15.33 9.75 5.87
C TRP A 152 -16.85 9.59 5.83
N GLU A 153 -17.41 8.74 6.70
CA GLU A 153 -18.87 8.59 6.86
C GLU A 153 -19.55 9.89 7.28
N GLU A 154 -18.93 10.64 8.19
CA GLU A 154 -19.43 11.93 8.68
C GLU A 154 -19.54 12.96 7.54
N VAL A 155 -18.55 13.05 6.67
CA VAL A 155 -18.49 14.08 5.61
C VAL A 155 -19.25 13.66 4.36
N TYR A 156 -19.17 12.40 3.94
CA TYR A 156 -19.75 11.94 2.67
C TYR A 156 -21.06 11.19 2.81
N GLY A 157 -21.42 10.79 4.03
CA GLY A 157 -22.56 9.90 4.27
C GLY A 157 -22.24 8.44 3.91
N ARG A 158 -22.89 7.51 4.61
CA ARG A 158 -22.67 6.07 4.39
C ARG A 158 -23.04 5.59 2.99
N ASP A 159 -24.08 6.14 2.41
CA ASP A 159 -24.60 5.72 1.10
C ASP A 159 -23.63 6.10 -0.05
N SER A 160 -22.77 7.08 0.17
CA SER A 160 -21.76 7.48 -0.79
C SER A 160 -20.46 6.66 -0.66
N LEU A 161 -20.32 5.85 0.40
CA LEU A 161 -19.15 5.02 0.63
C LEU A 161 -19.36 3.60 0.14
N VAL A 162 -18.52 3.14 -0.75
CA VAL A 162 -18.44 1.75 -1.20
C VAL A 162 -17.30 1.08 -0.46
N LEU A 163 -17.64 0.28 0.55
CA LEU A 163 -16.68 -0.47 1.35
C LEU A 163 -16.51 -1.87 0.78
N ARG A 164 -15.26 -2.29 0.55
CA ARG A 164 -14.92 -3.59 0.00
C ARG A 164 -13.91 -4.31 0.88
N SER A 165 -14.15 -5.58 1.15
CA SER A 165 -13.18 -6.44 1.83
C SER A 165 -12.11 -6.88 0.84
N PHE A 166 -10.84 -6.63 1.16
CA PHE A 166 -9.71 -7.03 0.32
C PHE A 166 -9.27 -8.45 0.68
N SER A 167 -9.95 -9.43 0.10
CA SER A 167 -9.54 -10.84 0.12
C SER A 167 -9.91 -11.50 -1.20
N ARG A 168 -9.18 -12.56 -1.59
CA ARG A 168 -9.47 -13.26 -2.85
C ARG A 168 -10.91 -13.74 -2.93
N ALA A 169 -11.48 -14.19 -1.82
CA ALA A 169 -12.84 -14.69 -1.77
C ALA A 169 -13.91 -13.59 -1.92
N ALA A 170 -13.59 -12.35 -1.52
CA ALA A 170 -14.52 -11.23 -1.57
C ALA A 170 -14.45 -10.42 -2.88
N LEU A 171 -13.34 -10.53 -3.61
CA LEU A 171 -13.11 -9.78 -4.85
C LEU A 171 -13.69 -10.51 -6.07
N ALA A 172 -14.23 -9.78 -7.01
CA ALA A 172 -14.74 -10.34 -8.27
C ALA A 172 -13.62 -11.08 -9.04
N GLY A 173 -13.81 -12.38 -9.25
CA GLY A 173 -12.78 -13.23 -9.85
C GLY A 173 -11.47 -13.30 -9.07
N GLY A 174 -11.45 -12.93 -7.78
CA GLY A 174 -10.26 -12.90 -6.95
C GLY A 174 -9.27 -11.78 -7.28
N ASP A 175 -9.65 -10.84 -8.14
CA ASP A 175 -8.80 -9.76 -8.67
C ASP A 175 -9.39 -8.39 -8.32
N VAL A 176 -8.62 -7.58 -7.60
CA VAL A 176 -9.05 -6.23 -7.19
C VAL A 176 -9.30 -5.29 -8.37
N ARG A 177 -8.63 -5.50 -9.50
CA ARG A 177 -8.82 -4.70 -10.72
C ARG A 177 -10.19 -4.98 -11.32
N ARG A 178 -10.55 -6.25 -11.46
CA ARG A 178 -11.88 -6.68 -11.94
C ARG A 178 -12.98 -6.19 -11.02
N ASP A 179 -12.78 -6.34 -9.72
CA ASP A 179 -13.71 -5.84 -8.71
C ASP A 179 -13.91 -4.32 -8.81
N PHE A 180 -12.82 -3.56 -8.96
CA PHE A 180 -12.87 -2.11 -9.08
C PHE A 180 -13.56 -1.65 -10.38
N ILE A 181 -13.28 -2.30 -11.51
CA ILE A 181 -13.95 -1.98 -12.79
C ILE A 181 -15.47 -2.13 -12.66
N GLY A 182 -15.94 -3.19 -11.97
CA GLY A 182 -17.36 -3.39 -11.70
C GLY A 182 -18.04 -2.29 -10.85
N LEU A 183 -17.26 -1.41 -10.23
CA LEU A 183 -17.77 -0.22 -9.51
C LEU A 183 -17.87 1.01 -10.40
N ILE A 184 -17.27 0.96 -11.61
CA ILE A 184 -17.31 2.05 -12.60
C ILE A 184 -18.49 1.82 -13.54
N GLU A 185 -19.51 2.64 -13.40
CA GLU A 185 -20.73 2.53 -14.19
C GLU A 185 -20.45 2.56 -15.70
N GLY A 186 -20.97 1.58 -16.41
CA GLY A 186 -20.79 1.45 -17.86
C GLY A 186 -19.46 0.83 -18.31
N CYS A 187 -18.63 0.35 -17.38
CA CYS A 187 -17.41 -0.39 -17.69
C CYS A 187 -17.60 -1.89 -17.54
N ASP A 188 -17.02 -2.67 -18.46
CA ASP A 188 -16.88 -4.11 -18.38
C ASP A 188 -15.40 -4.49 -18.30
N ALA A 189 -15.06 -5.45 -17.44
CA ALA A 189 -13.70 -5.93 -17.30
C ALA A 189 -13.12 -6.57 -18.56
N ALA A 190 -13.97 -7.02 -19.49
CA ALA A 190 -13.56 -7.55 -20.78
C ALA A 190 -12.97 -6.49 -21.73
N ASP A 191 -13.32 -5.22 -21.51
CA ASP A 191 -12.78 -4.09 -22.30
C ASP A 191 -11.43 -3.58 -21.80
N PHE A 192 -10.94 -4.10 -20.67
CA PHE A 192 -9.72 -3.63 -19.99
C PHE A 192 -8.56 -4.58 -20.22
N ASP A 193 -7.40 -4.04 -20.55
CA ASP A 193 -6.14 -4.78 -20.49
C ASP A 193 -5.68 -4.92 -19.03
N LEU A 194 -5.70 -6.16 -18.55
CA LEU A 194 -5.24 -6.54 -17.21
C LEU A 194 -3.90 -7.30 -17.24
N SER A 195 -3.19 -7.28 -18.37
CA SER A 195 -1.93 -8.01 -18.56
C SER A 195 -0.76 -7.40 -17.78
N ALA A 196 -0.85 -6.12 -17.39
CA ALA A 196 0.21 -5.47 -16.62
C ALA A 196 0.47 -6.22 -15.31
N ALA A 197 1.61 -6.87 -15.23
CA ALA A 197 2.06 -7.60 -14.04
C ALA A 197 2.39 -6.61 -12.92
N GLU A 198 1.98 -6.94 -11.71
CA GLU A 198 2.47 -6.25 -10.53
C GLU A 198 3.92 -6.62 -10.27
N SER A 199 4.77 -5.62 -10.17
CA SER A 199 6.17 -5.81 -9.88
C SER A 199 6.59 -5.05 -8.62
N ASN A 200 6.31 -5.57 -7.47
CA ASN A 200 7.10 -5.24 -6.27
C ASN A 200 6.84 -6.34 -5.22
N PRO A 201 7.55 -7.45 -5.30
CA PRO A 201 7.45 -8.48 -4.28
C PRO A 201 7.91 -7.90 -2.94
N SER A 202 7.11 -8.10 -1.90
CA SER A 202 7.57 -7.86 -0.54
C SER A 202 8.75 -8.80 -0.26
N ILE A 203 9.80 -8.29 0.38
CA ILE A 203 10.89 -9.13 0.86
C ILE A 203 10.44 -9.96 2.07
N SER A 204 11.01 -11.15 2.22
CA SER A 204 10.72 -12.08 3.33
C SER A 204 11.95 -12.90 3.72
N GLY A 205 11.79 -13.85 4.65
CA GLY A 205 12.84 -14.75 5.07
C GLY A 205 14.10 -14.04 5.56
N ASN A 206 15.23 -14.62 5.26
CA ASN A 206 16.52 -14.07 5.67
C ASN A 206 16.88 -12.74 4.98
N LEU A 207 16.26 -12.42 3.84
CA LEU A 207 16.43 -11.10 3.23
C LEU A 207 15.73 -10.00 4.05
N LEU A 208 14.57 -10.28 4.63
CA LEU A 208 13.88 -9.35 5.54
C LEU A 208 14.69 -9.15 6.82
N PHE A 209 15.25 -10.24 7.37
CA PHE A 209 16.16 -10.18 8.53
C PHE A 209 17.39 -9.33 8.22
N PHE A 210 18.07 -9.58 7.10
CA PHE A 210 19.22 -8.81 6.65
C PHE A 210 18.89 -7.31 6.53
N LYS A 211 17.75 -6.97 5.89
CA LYS A 211 17.35 -5.57 5.76
C LYS A 211 17.08 -4.91 7.10
N LYS A 212 16.53 -5.65 8.06
CA LYS A 212 16.32 -5.15 9.43
C LYS A 212 17.64 -4.89 10.15
N ALA A 213 18.60 -5.80 10.04
CA ALA A 213 19.96 -5.61 10.58
C ALA A 213 20.68 -4.41 9.94
N LEU A 214 20.56 -4.25 8.61
CA LEU A 214 21.09 -3.11 7.89
C LEU A 214 20.45 -1.80 8.38
N ASN A 215 19.13 -1.77 8.61
CA ASN A 215 18.46 -0.60 9.16
C ASN A 215 19.00 -0.21 10.54
N ALA A 216 19.25 -1.21 11.40
CA ALA A 216 19.81 -0.95 12.74
C ALA A 216 21.21 -0.35 12.64
N TYR A 217 22.05 -0.90 11.78
CA TYR A 217 23.39 -0.37 11.51
C TYR A 217 23.33 1.07 10.98
N MET A 218 22.50 1.33 9.97
CA MET A 218 22.36 2.65 9.35
C MET A 218 21.87 3.71 10.36
N THR A 219 20.96 3.32 11.25
CA THR A 219 20.45 4.19 12.31
C THR A 219 21.56 4.51 13.31
N ALA A 220 22.34 3.51 13.74
CA ALA A 220 23.45 3.69 14.67
C ALA A 220 24.59 4.53 14.10
N ALA A 221 24.82 4.45 12.78
CA ALA A 221 25.86 5.21 12.08
C ALA A 221 25.39 6.62 11.68
N GLU A 222 24.18 7.05 12.05
CA GLU A 222 23.54 8.31 11.59
C GLU A 222 23.53 8.46 10.06
N ALA A 223 23.71 7.36 9.35
CA ALA A 223 23.77 7.32 7.91
C ALA A 223 22.33 7.40 7.35
N ARG A 224 21.89 8.59 6.97
CA ARG A 224 20.66 8.78 6.19
C ARG A 224 20.91 8.31 4.77
N THR A 225 20.57 7.07 4.47
CA THR A 225 20.44 6.63 3.09
C THR A 225 18.97 6.32 2.82
N ASP A 226 18.42 6.95 1.79
CA ASP A 226 17.16 6.48 1.23
C ASP A 226 17.39 5.05 0.75
N PRO A 227 16.58 4.07 1.19
CA PRO A 227 16.71 2.71 0.70
C PRO A 227 16.49 2.75 -0.80
N ILE A 228 17.38 2.12 -1.55
CA ILE A 228 17.24 1.98 -3.00
C ILE A 228 16.34 0.76 -3.24
N PRO A 229 15.06 0.95 -3.58
CA PRO A 229 14.08 -0.14 -3.66
C PRO A 229 14.50 -1.25 -4.64
N ASP A 230 15.18 -0.87 -5.74
CA ASP A 230 15.59 -1.79 -6.80
C ASP A 230 16.64 -2.80 -6.36
N GLU A 231 17.52 -2.45 -5.42
CA GLU A 231 18.54 -3.39 -4.94
C GLU A 231 17.94 -4.56 -4.18
N PHE A 232 16.98 -4.27 -3.30
CA PHE A 232 16.26 -5.32 -2.57
C PHE A 232 15.31 -6.12 -3.46
N GLY A 233 14.75 -5.51 -4.50
CA GLY A 233 13.99 -6.21 -5.53
C GLY A 233 14.85 -7.23 -6.29
N ARG A 234 16.08 -6.87 -6.65
CA ARG A 234 17.05 -7.77 -7.27
C ARG A 234 17.44 -8.92 -6.34
N LEU A 235 17.74 -8.63 -5.07
CA LEU A 235 18.04 -9.67 -4.09
C LEU A 235 16.84 -10.61 -3.87
N ALA A 236 15.62 -10.08 -3.84
CA ALA A 236 14.42 -10.89 -3.70
C ALA A 236 14.21 -11.88 -4.86
N ALA A 237 14.72 -11.57 -6.06
CA ALA A 237 14.62 -12.45 -7.21
C ALA A 237 15.56 -13.67 -7.15
N LEU A 238 16.56 -13.68 -6.25
CA LEU A 238 17.56 -14.73 -6.16
C LEU A 238 17.02 -16.05 -5.59
N LYS A 239 16.02 -15.96 -4.68
CA LYS A 239 15.51 -17.12 -3.97
C LYS A 239 14.04 -16.92 -3.62
N ASP A 240 13.23 -17.97 -3.72
CA ASP A 240 11.79 -17.88 -3.40
C ASP A 240 11.54 -17.51 -1.93
N SER A 241 12.40 -17.96 -1.00
CA SER A 241 12.30 -17.60 0.42
C SER A 241 12.60 -16.12 0.70
N PHE A 242 13.20 -15.39 -0.24
CA PHE A 242 13.50 -13.96 -0.10
C PHE A 242 12.32 -13.07 -0.48
N ARG A 243 11.25 -13.63 -1.02
CA ARG A 243 10.05 -12.91 -1.46
C ARG A 243 8.78 -13.55 -0.93
N GLY A 244 7.72 -12.76 -0.87
CA GLY A 244 6.40 -13.27 -0.49
C GLY A 244 6.02 -12.88 0.94
N ARG A 245 5.42 -13.82 1.65
CA ARG A 245 4.89 -13.58 3.00
C ARG A 245 5.87 -14.13 4.04
N PHE A 246 6.21 -13.31 5.04
CA PHE A 246 6.90 -13.86 6.21
C PHE A 246 5.93 -14.61 7.13
N ALA A 247 6.44 -15.63 7.82
CA ALA A 247 5.68 -16.42 8.76
C ALA A 247 5.30 -15.60 9.99
N ALA A 248 4.13 -15.90 10.58
CA ALA A 248 3.76 -15.37 11.89
C ALA A 248 3.34 -16.51 12.82
N THR A 249 3.89 -16.49 14.01
CA THR A 249 3.63 -17.45 15.07
C THR A 249 2.20 -17.30 15.63
N LYS A 250 1.74 -18.31 16.35
CA LYS A 250 0.47 -18.23 17.09
C LYS A 250 0.44 -17.04 18.05
N ALA A 251 1.53 -16.75 18.75
CA ALA A 251 1.62 -15.64 19.70
C ALA A 251 1.44 -14.28 19.00
N GLU A 252 2.09 -14.09 17.86
CA GLU A 252 1.98 -12.87 17.03
C GLU A 252 0.56 -12.70 16.46
N VAL A 253 -0.05 -13.78 15.96
CA VAL A 253 -1.45 -13.75 15.48
C VAL A 253 -2.41 -13.40 16.62
N ASP A 254 -2.23 -14.02 17.79
CA ASP A 254 -3.05 -13.74 18.97
C ASP A 254 -2.87 -12.29 19.46
N LEU A 255 -1.66 -11.74 19.37
CA LEU A 255 -1.40 -10.34 19.66
C LEU A 255 -2.21 -9.42 18.74
N VAL A 256 -2.13 -9.61 17.42
CA VAL A 256 -2.90 -8.82 16.45
C VAL A 256 -4.40 -8.97 16.70
N ARG A 257 -4.87 -10.21 16.96
CA ARG A 257 -6.28 -10.50 17.24
C ARG A 257 -6.80 -9.70 18.43
N ARG A 258 -6.04 -9.67 19.53
CA ARG A 258 -6.42 -8.92 20.74
C ARG A 258 -6.34 -7.42 20.53
N THR A 259 -5.25 -6.93 19.94
CA THR A 259 -5.00 -5.49 19.74
C THR A 259 -6.09 -4.85 18.88
N PHE A 260 -6.54 -5.55 17.85
CA PHE A 260 -7.50 -4.99 16.88
C PHE A 260 -8.92 -5.54 17.00
N ALA A 261 -9.27 -6.29 18.06
CA ALA A 261 -10.58 -6.91 18.22
C ALA A 261 -11.75 -5.92 18.09
N ALA A 262 -11.66 -4.78 18.80
CA ALA A 262 -12.70 -3.76 18.79
C ALA A 262 -12.82 -3.06 17.42
N ASP A 263 -11.69 -2.72 16.80
CA ASP A 263 -11.66 -2.06 15.49
C ASP A 263 -12.21 -3.01 14.40
N ARG A 264 -11.79 -4.28 14.42
CA ARG A 264 -12.30 -5.32 13.52
C ARG A 264 -13.82 -5.46 13.64
N THR A 265 -14.34 -5.53 14.88
CA THR A 265 -15.77 -5.63 15.13
C THR A 265 -16.52 -4.41 14.60
N ALA A 266 -15.98 -3.21 14.80
CA ALA A 266 -16.54 -1.98 14.30
C ALA A 266 -16.59 -1.92 12.76
N LEU A 267 -15.57 -2.43 12.08
CA LEU A 267 -15.54 -2.55 10.61
C LEU A 267 -16.56 -3.59 10.10
N MET A 268 -16.67 -4.74 10.78
CA MET A 268 -17.64 -5.78 10.40
C MET A 268 -19.11 -5.29 10.56
N ARG A 269 -19.40 -4.48 11.57
CA ARG A 269 -20.72 -3.81 11.72
C ARG A 269 -21.06 -2.85 10.58
N ARG A 270 -20.06 -2.42 9.82
CA ARG A 270 -20.20 -1.59 8.62
C ARG A 270 -20.34 -2.42 7.33
N GLY A 271 -20.50 -3.72 7.44
CA GLY A 271 -20.72 -4.63 6.31
C GLY A 271 -19.45 -5.25 5.72
N LEU A 272 -18.26 -4.93 6.25
CA LEU A 272 -17.04 -5.60 5.84
C LEU A 272 -17.03 -7.04 6.33
N ARG A 273 -16.56 -7.95 5.49
CA ARG A 273 -16.44 -9.37 5.80
C ARG A 273 -14.98 -9.77 5.83
N PHE A 274 -14.52 -10.25 6.96
CA PHE A 274 -13.17 -10.76 7.15
C PHE A 274 -13.25 -12.23 7.56
N GLU A 275 -12.42 -13.04 6.95
CA GLU A 275 -12.28 -14.44 7.34
C GLU A 275 -11.73 -14.57 8.78
N PRO A 276 -11.99 -15.67 9.47
CA PRO A 276 -11.36 -15.93 10.77
C PRO A 276 -9.85 -15.85 10.65
N MET A 277 -9.19 -15.22 11.61
CA MET A 277 -7.73 -15.22 11.66
C MET A 277 -7.25 -16.65 11.93
N PRO A 278 -6.25 -17.15 11.18
CA PRO A 278 -5.67 -18.46 11.42
C PRO A 278 -4.96 -18.53 12.78
N GLU A 279 -4.56 -19.70 13.20
CA GLU A 279 -3.73 -19.85 14.41
C GLU A 279 -2.31 -19.34 14.21
N ALA A 280 -1.74 -19.58 13.03
CA ALA A 280 -0.45 -19.08 12.59
C ALA A 280 -0.50 -18.77 11.09
N VAL A 281 0.47 -18.01 10.60
CA VAL A 281 0.58 -17.69 9.17
C VAL A 281 1.76 -18.45 8.60
N ALA A 282 1.49 -19.31 7.61
CA ALA A 282 2.54 -19.96 6.84
C ALA A 282 3.26 -18.93 5.95
N GLY A 283 4.58 -19.07 5.88
CA GLY A 283 5.47 -18.18 5.13
C GLY A 283 6.93 -18.49 5.44
N HIS A 284 7.81 -17.53 5.15
CA HIS A 284 9.23 -17.68 5.41
C HIS A 284 9.59 -17.07 6.77
N ALA A 285 10.24 -17.86 7.63
CA ALA A 285 10.75 -17.38 8.93
C ALA A 285 11.80 -16.27 8.73
N SER A 286 11.84 -15.32 9.65
CA SER A 286 12.77 -14.17 9.58
C SER A 286 13.32 -13.83 10.98
N PRO A 287 14.52 -14.35 11.37
CA PRO A 287 15.38 -15.21 10.55
C PRO A 287 14.88 -16.66 10.43
N ASP A 288 15.34 -17.33 9.37
CA ASP A 288 15.29 -18.79 9.24
C ASP A 288 16.68 -19.35 9.58
N PRO A 289 16.85 -19.97 10.76
CA PRO A 289 18.17 -20.39 11.25
C PRO A 289 18.80 -21.48 10.38
N ASP A 290 17.99 -22.32 9.73
CA ASP A 290 18.47 -23.45 8.94
C ASP A 290 19.23 -23.02 7.69
N THR A 291 18.85 -21.90 7.10
CA THR A 291 19.44 -21.36 5.87
C THR A 291 20.19 -20.03 6.06
N LEU A 292 20.20 -19.46 7.29
CA LEU A 292 20.70 -18.11 7.54
C LEU A 292 22.13 -17.90 7.00
N THR A 293 23.06 -18.80 7.34
CA THR A 293 24.48 -18.65 6.96
C THR A 293 24.67 -18.68 5.44
N GLU A 294 23.98 -19.58 4.76
CA GLU A 294 24.03 -19.69 3.29
C GLU A 294 23.44 -18.44 2.63
N ASP A 295 22.29 -18.01 3.10
CA ASP A 295 21.59 -16.84 2.57
C ASP A 295 22.40 -15.55 2.76
N MET A 296 23.07 -15.38 3.91
CA MET A 296 23.94 -14.24 4.15
C MET A 296 25.16 -14.24 3.21
N ARG A 297 25.74 -15.42 2.94
CA ARG A 297 26.83 -15.55 1.96
C ARG A 297 26.36 -15.19 0.54
N LEU A 298 25.18 -15.67 0.15
CA LEU A 298 24.59 -15.36 -1.16
C LEU A 298 24.33 -13.85 -1.31
N ILE A 299 23.69 -13.22 -0.33
CA ILE A 299 23.41 -11.78 -0.33
C ILE A 299 24.72 -10.99 -0.44
N LYS A 300 25.74 -11.34 0.36
CA LYS A 300 27.05 -10.69 0.35
C LYS A 300 27.72 -10.82 -1.00
N HIS A 301 27.75 -12.03 -1.56
CA HIS A 301 28.39 -12.32 -2.87
C HIS A 301 27.76 -11.46 -3.98
N VAL A 302 26.44 -11.51 -4.13
CA VAL A 302 25.73 -10.75 -5.17
C VAL A 302 25.87 -9.23 -4.95
N ALA A 303 25.80 -8.78 -3.70
CA ALA A 303 25.97 -7.38 -3.39
C ALA A 303 27.35 -6.85 -3.79
N LEU A 304 28.41 -7.62 -3.55
CA LEU A 304 29.79 -7.28 -3.96
C LEU A 304 29.95 -7.29 -5.47
N GLU A 305 29.49 -8.34 -6.16
CA GLU A 305 29.60 -8.46 -7.62
C GLU A 305 28.85 -7.35 -8.36
N THR A 306 27.69 -6.94 -7.84
CA THR A 306 26.86 -5.91 -8.48
C THR A 306 27.10 -4.51 -7.92
N GLN A 307 28.08 -4.34 -7.04
CA GLN A 307 28.44 -3.06 -6.41
C GLN A 307 27.22 -2.31 -5.83
N MET A 308 26.38 -3.03 -5.08
CA MET A 308 25.19 -2.44 -4.49
C MET A 308 25.55 -1.24 -3.59
N THR A 309 24.78 -0.17 -3.68
CA THR A 309 25.11 1.10 -3.03
C THR A 309 25.09 1.03 -1.50
N PHE A 310 24.29 0.15 -0.91
CA PHE A 310 24.34 -0.05 0.55
C PHE A 310 25.70 -0.58 1.03
N LEU A 311 26.51 -1.22 0.16
CA LEU A 311 27.87 -1.66 0.49
C LEU A 311 28.84 -0.49 0.67
N THR A 312 28.66 0.62 0.00
CA THR A 312 29.50 1.81 0.21
C THR A 312 29.39 2.33 1.64
N HIS A 313 28.25 2.07 2.26
CA HIS A 313 28.01 2.35 3.67
C HIS A 313 28.46 1.18 4.55
N ALA A 314 28.32 -0.04 4.09
CA ALA A 314 28.77 -1.27 4.76
C ALA A 314 30.30 -1.48 4.64
N ALA A 315 31.02 -0.81 3.74
CA ALA A 315 32.48 -0.86 3.67
C ALA A 315 33.17 -0.31 4.93
N ARG A 316 32.44 0.43 5.77
CA ARG A 316 32.82 0.76 7.14
C ARG A 316 32.53 -0.35 8.14
N TRP A 317 31.90 -1.44 7.72
CA TRP A 317 31.58 -2.64 8.50
C TRP A 317 32.80 -3.57 8.55
N GLN A 318 33.79 -3.20 9.30
CA GLN A 318 34.93 -4.09 9.57
C GLN A 318 34.54 -5.36 10.35
N ASP A 319 33.30 -5.40 10.90
CA ASP A 319 32.83 -6.47 11.79
C ASP A 319 31.82 -7.45 11.15
N TRP A 320 31.70 -7.50 9.84
CA TRP A 320 30.88 -8.49 9.12
C TRP A 320 31.30 -9.96 9.37
N HIS A 321 32.42 -10.16 10.01
CA HIS A 321 32.96 -11.48 10.32
C HIS A 321 32.47 -12.05 11.64
N SER A 322 31.74 -11.27 12.43
CA SER A 322 31.27 -11.64 13.78
C SER A 322 29.74 -11.84 13.88
N LEU A 323 29.01 -11.74 12.78
CA LEU A 323 27.64 -12.17 12.63
C LEU A 323 27.63 -13.42 11.75
#